data_c2a01600e50b15170e06b2b660eaefc2
#
_entry.id   c2a01600e50b15170e06b2b660eaefc2
#
_cell.length_a   1.000
_cell.length_b   1.000
_cell.length_c   1.000
_cell.angle_alpha   90.00
_cell.angle_beta   90.00
_cell.angle_gamma   90.00
#
_symmetry.space_group_name_H-M   'P 1'
#
loop_
_entity.id
_entity.type
_entity.pdbx_description
1 polymer ?
#
loop_
_entity_poly.entity_id
_entity_poly.type
_entity_poly.pdbx_seq_one_letter_code
_entity_poly.pdbx_strand_id
1 'polypeptide(L)'
;MTLLERLNNDDRFAKFVGAQLTEISEAYAKAELTVEERHLNGGGVCQGGVLFTLADLAFAAVANSHGTLTLGISNNITFLKPAQKGDHITAVCHATHEHHKLPYCNIRVTNQNGELICDMTGLAYRTKKEMQYDSLM
;
A
#
# COMPACT_ATOMS: atom_id res chain seq x y z
N MET A 1 9.56 -6.83 17.02
CA MET A 1 8.27 -6.66 16.34
C MET A 1 8.40 -7.08 14.89
N THR A 2 7.30 -7.50 14.28
CA THR A 2 7.28 -7.86 12.87
C THR A 2 7.24 -6.61 11.99
N LEU A 3 7.57 -6.77 10.71
CA LEU A 3 7.44 -5.67 9.76
C LEU A 3 5.98 -5.23 9.64
N LEU A 4 5.05 -6.17 9.64
CA LEU A 4 3.61 -5.88 9.62
C LEU A 4 3.22 -4.97 10.78
N GLU A 5 3.61 -5.34 12.00
CA GLU A 5 3.33 -4.53 13.19
C GLU A 5 3.99 -3.17 13.11
N ARG A 6 5.24 -3.14 12.68
CA ARG A 6 6.00 -1.88 12.58
C ARG A 6 5.36 -0.90 11.62
N LEU A 7 5.00 -1.35 10.41
CA LEU A 7 4.39 -0.47 9.43
C LEU A 7 2.98 -0.04 9.86
N ASN A 8 2.19 -0.94 10.43
CA ASN A 8 0.86 -0.58 10.93
C ASN A 8 0.91 0.42 12.08
N ASN A 9 1.97 0.37 12.89
CA ASN A 9 2.11 1.29 14.03
C ASN A 9 2.80 2.60 13.64
N ASP A 10 3.83 2.55 12.80
CA ASP A 10 4.73 3.67 12.57
C ASP A 10 4.39 4.48 11.33
N ASP A 11 3.63 3.93 10.38
CA ASP A 11 3.09 4.72 9.28
C ASP A 11 1.87 5.49 9.81
N ARG A 12 2.15 6.66 10.34
CA ARG A 12 1.17 7.45 11.09
C ARG A 12 0.02 7.93 10.21
N PHE A 13 0.32 8.32 8.99
CA PHE A 13 -0.71 8.80 8.08
C PHE A 13 -1.62 7.66 7.63
N ALA A 14 -1.07 6.52 7.27
CA ALA A 14 -1.86 5.34 6.90
C ALA A 14 -2.76 4.91 8.07
N LYS A 15 -2.22 4.91 9.28
CA LYS A 15 -2.98 4.61 10.49
C LYS A 15 -4.11 5.61 10.72
N PHE A 16 -3.83 6.89 10.54
CA PHE A 16 -4.83 7.96 10.67
C PHE A 16 -5.97 7.79 9.67
N VAL A 17 -5.66 7.41 8.45
CA VAL A 17 -6.64 7.16 7.39
C VAL A 17 -7.44 5.88 7.63
N GLY A 18 -6.88 4.94 8.39
CA GLY A 18 -7.53 3.66 8.67
C GLY A 18 -7.09 2.55 7.73
N ALA A 19 -6.02 2.74 6.98
CA ALA A 19 -5.43 1.69 6.16
C ALA A 19 -4.63 0.73 7.04
N GLN A 20 -4.73 -0.56 6.77
CA GLN A 20 -4.08 -1.58 7.57
C GLN A 20 -3.51 -2.69 6.71
N LEU A 21 -2.23 -3.00 6.92
CA LEU A 21 -1.62 -4.19 6.34
C LEU A 21 -2.17 -5.42 7.02
N THR A 22 -2.52 -6.41 6.21
CA THR A 22 -3.05 -7.68 6.70
C THR A 22 -2.15 -8.85 6.37
N GLU A 23 -1.28 -8.71 5.36
CA GLU A 23 -0.44 -9.80 4.90
C GLU A 23 0.84 -9.28 4.25
N ILE A 24 1.97 -9.88 4.58
CA ILE A 24 3.26 -9.63 3.92
C ILE A 24 3.95 -10.97 3.72
N SER A 25 4.44 -11.20 2.53
CA SER A 25 5.36 -12.29 2.22
C SER A 25 6.42 -11.75 1.26
N GLU A 26 7.37 -12.59 0.86
CA GLU A 26 8.33 -12.17 -0.15
C GLU A 26 7.60 -11.77 -1.43
N ALA A 27 7.89 -10.58 -1.95
CA ALA A 27 7.36 -10.05 -3.19
C ALA A 27 5.84 -9.84 -3.22
N TYR A 28 5.16 -9.90 -2.05
CA TYR A 28 3.70 -9.77 -1.97
C TYR A 28 3.29 -9.09 -0.67
N ALA A 29 2.29 -8.19 -0.75
CA ALA A 29 1.65 -7.62 0.43
C ALA A 29 0.21 -7.24 0.13
N LYS A 30 -0.58 -7.22 1.19
CA LYS A 30 -2.00 -6.86 1.13
C LYS A 30 -2.33 -5.87 2.23
N ALA A 31 -3.09 -4.82 1.87
CA ALA A 31 -3.61 -3.83 2.81
C ALA A 31 -5.09 -3.61 2.54
N GLU A 32 -5.83 -3.25 3.57
CA GLU A 32 -7.29 -3.12 3.51
C GLU A 32 -7.77 -1.85 4.18
N LEU A 33 -8.92 -1.35 3.73
CA LEU A 33 -9.58 -0.18 4.28
C LEU A 33 -11.06 -0.22 3.92
N THR A 34 -11.93 0.13 4.87
CA THR A 34 -13.36 0.34 4.61
C THR A 34 -13.59 1.84 4.43
N VAL A 35 -14.24 2.23 3.33
CA VAL A 35 -14.50 3.63 3.02
C VAL A 35 -15.56 4.21 3.95
N GLU A 36 -15.18 5.26 4.68
CA GLU A 36 -16.03 5.96 5.63
C GLU A 36 -16.38 7.36 5.12
N GLU A 37 -17.31 8.03 5.79
CA GLU A 37 -17.71 9.40 5.47
C GLU A 37 -16.51 10.34 5.35
N ARG A 38 -15.56 10.25 6.27
CA ARG A 38 -14.37 11.10 6.31
C ARG A 38 -13.43 10.91 5.11
N HIS A 39 -13.62 9.85 4.34
CA HIS A 39 -12.79 9.55 3.18
C HIS A 39 -13.35 10.16 1.88
N LEU A 40 -14.57 10.70 1.92
CA LEU A 40 -15.25 11.17 0.71
C LEU A 40 -14.73 12.51 0.24
N ASN A 41 -14.64 12.67 -1.07
CA ASN A 41 -14.31 13.93 -1.70
C ASN A 41 -15.58 14.79 -1.92
N GLY A 42 -15.42 15.95 -2.55
CA GLY A 42 -16.55 16.84 -2.84
C GLY A 42 -17.61 16.25 -3.76
N GLY A 43 -17.27 15.20 -4.50
CA GLY A 43 -18.22 14.48 -5.37
C GLY A 43 -18.92 13.31 -4.68
N GLY A 44 -18.63 13.07 -3.40
CA GLY A 44 -19.29 12.02 -2.63
C GLY A 44 -18.73 10.61 -2.84
N VAL A 45 -17.55 10.50 -3.40
CA VAL A 45 -16.84 9.22 -3.54
C VAL A 45 -15.49 9.28 -2.84
N CYS A 46 -14.87 8.12 -2.61
CA CYS A 46 -13.59 8.06 -1.90
C CYS A 46 -12.54 8.93 -2.59
N GLN A 47 -11.90 9.80 -1.81
CA GLN A 47 -10.87 10.69 -2.32
C GLN A 47 -9.66 9.89 -2.78
N GLY A 48 -9.12 10.26 -3.95
CA GLY A 48 -8.01 9.53 -4.57
C GLY A 48 -6.78 9.40 -3.68
N GLY A 49 -6.53 10.40 -2.82
CA GLY A 49 -5.43 10.34 -1.86
C GLY A 49 -5.56 9.23 -0.83
N VAL A 50 -6.78 8.84 -0.47
CA VAL A 50 -7.03 7.69 0.41
C VAL A 50 -6.65 6.40 -0.29
N LEU A 51 -7.05 6.25 -1.54
CA LEU A 51 -6.71 5.08 -2.36
C LEU A 51 -5.20 4.99 -2.59
N PHE A 52 -4.56 6.13 -2.85
CA PHE A 52 -3.12 6.21 -2.98
C PHE A 52 -2.42 5.77 -1.69
N THR A 53 -2.88 6.25 -0.54
CA THR A 53 -2.31 5.90 0.77
C THR A 53 -2.39 4.39 1.02
N LEU A 54 -3.52 3.79 0.70
CA LEU A 54 -3.69 2.34 0.84
C LEU A 54 -2.72 1.57 -0.07
N ALA A 55 -2.64 1.97 -1.33
CA ALA A 55 -1.74 1.34 -2.29
C ALA A 55 -0.27 1.52 -1.88
N ASP A 56 0.09 2.70 -1.40
CA ASP A 56 1.45 3.01 -0.98
C ASP A 56 1.87 2.21 0.26
N LEU A 57 0.93 1.94 1.16
CA LEU A 57 1.20 1.11 2.34
C LEU A 57 1.56 -0.33 1.92
N ALA A 58 0.81 -0.91 0.99
CA ALA A 58 1.11 -2.23 0.45
C ALA A 58 2.47 -2.23 -0.28
N PHE A 59 2.75 -1.17 -1.03
CA PHE A 59 4.02 -0.99 -1.73
C PHE A 59 5.19 -0.92 -0.73
N ALA A 60 5.04 -0.12 0.33
CA ALA A 60 6.07 0.01 1.36
C ALA A 60 6.41 -1.34 2.01
N ALA A 61 5.40 -2.17 2.22
CA ALA A 61 5.59 -3.49 2.81
C ALA A 61 6.48 -4.39 1.95
N VAL A 62 6.19 -4.46 0.65
CA VAL A 62 7.02 -5.25 -0.28
C VAL A 62 8.41 -4.65 -0.39
N ALA A 63 8.50 -3.34 -0.56
CA ALA A 63 9.78 -2.65 -0.74
C ALA A 63 10.71 -2.86 0.45
N ASN A 64 10.16 -2.89 1.68
CA ASN A 64 10.94 -3.00 2.92
C ASN A 64 11.07 -4.43 3.45
N SER A 65 10.61 -5.42 2.69
CA SER A 65 10.65 -6.82 3.14
C SER A 65 12.05 -7.44 3.11
N HIS A 66 13.05 -6.70 2.66
CA HIS A 66 14.43 -7.19 2.53
C HIS A 66 15.38 -6.67 3.63
N GLY A 67 14.84 -6.05 4.68
CA GLY A 67 15.64 -5.65 5.84
C GLY A 67 16.35 -4.30 5.73
N THR A 68 16.13 -3.58 4.64
CA THR A 68 16.77 -2.29 4.40
C THR A 68 15.70 -1.23 4.11
N LEU A 69 15.83 -0.06 4.72
CA LEU A 69 14.90 1.04 4.48
C LEU A 69 14.86 1.39 3.00
N THR A 70 13.69 1.26 2.40
CA THR A 70 13.44 1.45 0.98
C THR A 70 12.29 2.44 0.82
N LEU A 71 12.51 3.50 0.05
CA LEU A 71 11.57 4.60 -0.08
C LEU A 71 11.09 4.72 -1.52
N GLY A 72 9.79 4.95 -1.70
CA GLY A 72 9.22 5.20 -3.02
C GLY A 72 9.78 6.49 -3.62
N ILE A 73 10.18 6.43 -4.89
CA ILE A 73 10.71 7.61 -5.60
C ILE A 73 9.88 7.98 -6.81
N SER A 74 9.05 7.07 -7.33
CA SER A 74 8.19 7.35 -8.48
C SER A 74 6.99 6.44 -8.45
N ASN A 75 5.80 7.01 -8.43
CA ASN A 75 4.55 6.27 -8.46
C ASN A 75 3.67 6.82 -9.57
N ASN A 76 3.01 5.91 -10.29
CA ASN A 76 2.00 6.27 -11.29
C ASN A 76 0.73 5.53 -10.94
N ILE A 77 -0.33 6.27 -10.62
CA ILE A 77 -1.61 5.70 -10.26
C ILE A 77 -2.69 6.14 -11.23
N THR A 78 -3.53 5.18 -11.66
CA THR A 78 -4.67 5.44 -12.51
C THR A 78 -5.93 5.02 -11.76
N PHE A 79 -6.86 5.96 -11.61
CA PHE A 79 -8.15 5.72 -10.97
C PHE A 79 -9.15 5.30 -12.04
N LEU A 80 -9.65 4.08 -11.96
CA LEU A 80 -10.46 3.46 -13.00
C LEU A 80 -11.94 3.41 -12.66
N LYS A 81 -12.27 3.35 -11.37
CA LYS A 81 -13.65 3.27 -10.89
C LYS A 81 -13.73 3.93 -9.52
N PRO A 82 -14.77 4.74 -9.25
CA PRO A 82 -14.92 5.35 -7.93
C PRO A 82 -15.25 4.29 -6.86
N ALA A 83 -14.68 4.46 -5.68
CA ALA A 83 -15.04 3.68 -4.51
C ALA A 83 -16.08 4.46 -3.71
N GLN A 84 -17.11 3.77 -3.25
CA GLN A 84 -18.25 4.36 -2.55
C GLN A 84 -18.10 4.19 -1.04
N LYS A 85 -18.79 5.02 -0.27
CA LYS A 85 -18.90 4.85 1.16
C LYS A 85 -19.41 3.44 1.49
N GLY A 86 -18.76 2.78 2.42
CA GLY A 86 -19.10 1.41 2.81
C GLY A 86 -18.35 0.34 2.03
N ASP A 87 -17.71 0.67 0.92
CA ASP A 87 -16.92 -0.30 0.18
C ASP A 87 -15.73 -0.77 1.02
N HIS A 88 -15.46 -2.07 0.96
CA HIS A 88 -14.25 -2.64 1.52
C HIS A 88 -13.23 -2.78 0.41
N ILE A 89 -12.15 -2.02 0.49
CA ILE A 89 -11.15 -1.98 -0.57
C ILE A 89 -9.86 -2.65 -0.11
N THR A 90 -9.23 -3.35 -1.06
CA THR A 90 -8.04 -4.15 -0.82
C THR A 90 -6.98 -3.77 -1.84
N ALA A 91 -5.80 -3.41 -1.36
CA ALA A 91 -4.63 -3.18 -2.19
C ALA A 91 -3.73 -4.41 -2.12
N VAL A 92 -3.38 -4.94 -3.29
CA VAL A 92 -2.46 -6.07 -3.40
C VAL A 92 -1.24 -5.61 -4.20
N CYS A 93 -0.07 -5.75 -3.59
CA CYS A 93 1.20 -5.38 -4.21
C CYS A 93 2.00 -6.62 -4.57
N HIS A 94 2.47 -6.67 -5.80
CA HIS A 94 3.41 -7.68 -6.27
C HIS A 94 4.68 -7.02 -6.77
N ALA A 95 5.84 -7.59 -6.41
CA ALA A 95 7.09 -7.17 -7.00
C ALA A 95 7.13 -7.63 -8.46
N THR A 96 7.17 -6.68 -9.38
CA THR A 96 7.32 -6.96 -10.81
C THR A 96 8.77 -7.25 -11.14
N HIS A 97 9.68 -6.50 -10.50
CA HIS A 97 11.12 -6.68 -10.69
C HIS A 97 11.83 -6.38 -9.37
N GLU A 98 12.48 -7.37 -8.81
CA GLU A 98 13.19 -7.26 -7.54
C GLU A 98 14.65 -6.84 -7.76
N HIS A 99 14.82 -5.60 -8.20
CA HIS A 99 16.16 -5.04 -8.37
C HIS A 99 16.76 -4.74 -6.99
N HIS A 100 18.05 -5.02 -6.83
CA HIS A 100 18.74 -4.84 -5.53
C HIS A 100 18.72 -3.40 -5.03
N LYS A 101 18.60 -2.42 -5.92
CA LYS A 101 18.60 -0.99 -5.61
C LYS A 101 17.30 -0.29 -5.92
N LEU A 102 16.62 -0.70 -6.99
CA LEU A 102 15.44 -0.05 -7.54
C LEU A 102 14.30 -1.07 -7.72
N PRO A 103 13.71 -1.56 -6.63
CA PRO A 103 12.59 -2.50 -6.75
C PRO A 103 11.38 -1.82 -7.40
N TYR A 104 10.73 -2.56 -8.29
CA TYR A 104 9.59 -2.08 -9.05
C TYR A 104 8.40 -2.99 -8.82
N CYS A 105 7.26 -2.39 -8.46
CA CYS A 105 6.07 -3.13 -8.06
C CYS A 105 4.83 -2.69 -8.83
N ASN A 106 3.86 -3.59 -8.94
CA ASN A 106 2.50 -3.29 -9.37
C ASN A 106 1.55 -3.46 -8.20
N ILE A 107 0.67 -2.49 -8.01
CA ILE A 107 -0.31 -2.49 -6.92
C ILE A 107 -1.70 -2.34 -7.54
N ARG A 108 -2.59 -3.29 -7.26
CA ARG A 108 -3.97 -3.26 -7.72
C ARG A 108 -4.90 -3.10 -6.53
N VAL A 109 -5.84 -2.16 -6.65
CA VAL A 109 -6.81 -1.87 -5.60
C VAL A 109 -8.19 -2.27 -6.12
N THR A 110 -8.85 -3.16 -5.39
CA THR A 110 -10.16 -3.70 -5.75
C THR A 110 -11.17 -3.47 -4.62
N ASN A 111 -12.47 -3.50 -4.96
CA ASN A 111 -13.53 -3.48 -3.96
C ASN A 111 -13.95 -4.90 -3.58
N GLN A 112 -14.98 -5.03 -2.74
CA GLN A 112 -15.48 -6.32 -2.25
C GLN A 112 -16.06 -7.22 -3.35
N ASN A 113 -16.38 -6.65 -4.50
CA ASN A 113 -16.90 -7.39 -5.64
C ASN A 113 -15.80 -7.78 -6.63
N GLY A 114 -14.54 -7.50 -6.29
CA GLY A 114 -13.41 -7.79 -7.17
C GLY A 114 -13.23 -6.80 -8.32
N GLU A 115 -13.98 -5.70 -8.30
CA GLU A 115 -13.86 -4.66 -9.33
C GLU A 115 -12.60 -3.84 -9.14
N LEU A 116 -11.87 -3.57 -10.21
CA LEU A 116 -10.63 -2.81 -10.16
C LEU A 116 -10.94 -1.32 -9.97
N ILE A 117 -10.54 -0.79 -8.83
CA ILE A 117 -10.74 0.61 -8.46
C ILE A 117 -9.59 1.48 -9.00
N CYS A 118 -8.36 1.05 -8.76
CA CYS A 118 -7.20 1.73 -9.31
C CYS A 118 -6.03 0.77 -9.51
N ASP A 119 -5.09 1.20 -10.34
CA ASP A 119 -3.88 0.46 -10.67
C ASP A 119 -2.70 1.40 -10.51
N MET A 120 -1.68 0.95 -9.77
CA MET A 120 -0.50 1.76 -9.50
C MET A 120 0.76 0.98 -9.83
N THR A 121 1.76 1.66 -10.38
CA THR A 121 3.13 1.16 -10.44
C THR A 121 3.98 2.00 -9.52
N GLY A 122 4.93 1.37 -8.85
CA GLY A 122 5.83 2.05 -7.94
C GLY A 122 7.27 1.64 -8.14
N LEU A 123 8.15 2.63 -8.17
CA LEU A 123 9.59 2.44 -8.19
C LEU A 123 10.14 2.97 -6.87
N ALA A 124 10.95 2.19 -6.19
CA ALA A 124 11.54 2.56 -4.92
C ALA A 124 13.06 2.59 -5.02
N TYR A 125 13.68 3.24 -4.04
CA TYR A 125 15.13 3.30 -3.89
C TYR A 125 15.53 2.66 -2.57
N ARG A 126 16.38 1.65 -2.63
CA ARG A 126 16.87 0.94 -1.45
C ARG A 126 18.07 1.67 -0.87
N THR A 127 17.88 2.24 0.32
CA THR A 127 18.96 2.94 1.03
C THR A 127 19.91 1.92 1.65
N LYS A 128 21.01 2.40 2.22
CA LYS A 128 21.95 1.56 2.97
C LYS A 128 21.58 1.44 4.46
N LYS A 129 20.49 2.08 4.87
CA LYS A 129 20.05 2.07 6.26
C LYS A 129 19.25 0.82 6.57
N GLU A 130 19.61 0.12 7.62
CA GLU A 130 18.89 -1.06 8.07
C GLU A 130 17.49 -0.69 8.59
N MET A 131 16.49 -1.51 8.27
CA MET A 131 15.18 -1.44 8.88
C MET A 131 15.00 -2.66 9.78
N GLN A 132 14.88 -2.41 11.08
CA GLN A 132 14.87 -3.47 12.06
C GLN A 132 13.49 -4.07 12.29
N TYR A 133 13.39 -5.37 12.16
CA TYR A 133 12.22 -6.18 12.53
C TYR A 133 12.67 -7.64 12.65
N ASP A 134 11.88 -8.44 13.38
CA ASP A 134 12.25 -9.82 13.64
C ASP A 134 11.83 -10.77 12.51
N SER A 135 10.69 -10.49 11.88
CA SER A 135 10.11 -11.27 10.80
C SER A 135 9.12 -10.42 10.03
N LEU A 136 8.59 -10.95 8.92
CA LEU A 136 7.62 -10.20 8.10
C LEU A 136 6.25 -10.14 8.79
N MET A 137 5.80 -11.26 9.35
CA MET A 137 4.48 -11.38 9.99
C MET A 137 4.57 -11.94 11.38
#